data_3984a927de7ddafc3282f3077539d908
#
_entry.id   3984a927de7ddafc3282f3077539d908
#
_cell.length_a   1.000
_cell.length_b   1.000
_cell.length_c   1.000
_cell.angle_alpha   90.00
_cell.angle_beta   90.00
_cell.angle_gamma   90.00
#
_symmetry.space_group_name_H-M   'P 1'
#
loop_
_entity.id
_entity.type
_entity.pdbx_description
1 polymer ?
#
loop_
_entity_poly.entity_id
_entity_poly.type
_entity_poly.pdbx_seq_one_letter_code
_entity_poly.pdbx_strand_id
1 'polypeptide(L)'
;SEEPAGSAFPKFGEEGGFGELGGEGGGEAIGGESSVEVPRLKQLTEGPVAGAVIFSRDGKVLIRYAERGTGHLFEVGVDDAEAKRISNQTIPEIGEALWKPDGSGIIVRYAKEAVGTKYLESFYAGVPADAEEGEPLRATFLPRNIRTLAFSPTGNTLFYLSENGSGGSGILVAPDGTRKSTLFDLPLKDLAAFWPVNDTVFLATRAAVGAIGHLFAVRTQNGSPQTIANARGLTALPNRTGAFALVGSSEEGGGVALSIHSRITGSATPLGLATVADKCAWGKRVRTTAYCAVPDALPTGAFL
;
A
#
# COMPACT_ATOMS: atom_id res chain seq x y z
N SER A 1 -19.70 -6.31 -34.90
CA SER A 1 -18.26 -6.45 -34.63
C SER A 1 -17.73 -5.08 -34.20
N GLU A 2 -17.79 -4.77 -32.91
CA GLU A 2 -17.17 -3.57 -32.32
C GLU A 2 -16.00 -4.06 -31.45
N GLU A 3 -14.80 -3.56 -31.75
CA GLU A 3 -13.61 -3.75 -30.94
C GLU A 3 -13.71 -2.97 -29.62
N PRO A 4 -13.23 -3.51 -28.49
CA PRO A 4 -13.18 -2.75 -27.25
C PRO A 4 -12.03 -1.73 -27.29
N ALA A 5 -12.35 -0.49 -26.91
CA ALA A 5 -11.42 0.62 -26.79
C ALA A 5 -10.28 0.31 -25.83
N GLY A 6 -9.05 0.32 -26.33
CA GLY A 6 -7.85 0.15 -25.55
C GLY A 6 -7.63 1.30 -24.57
N SER A 7 -7.23 0.98 -23.34
CA SER A 7 -6.82 1.92 -22.31
C SER A 7 -5.54 2.64 -22.77
N ALA A 8 -5.66 3.94 -23.07
CA ALA A 8 -4.53 4.78 -23.42
C ALA A 8 -3.79 5.21 -22.14
N PHE A 9 -2.68 4.55 -21.83
CA PHE A 9 -1.64 5.19 -21.02
C PHE A 9 -0.80 6.08 -21.94
N PRO A 10 -0.46 7.33 -21.54
CA PRO A 10 0.40 8.19 -22.33
C PRO A 10 1.79 7.56 -22.47
N LYS A 11 2.24 7.35 -23.71
CA LYS A 11 3.63 7.00 -24.02
C LYS A 11 4.49 8.25 -23.79
N PHE A 12 5.38 8.18 -22.82
CA PHE A 12 6.44 9.17 -22.65
C PHE A 12 7.61 8.84 -23.57
N GLY A 13 7.90 9.75 -24.49
CA GLY A 13 9.14 9.82 -25.25
C GLY A 13 8.97 9.78 -26.75
N GLU A 14 9.05 10.98 -27.37
CA GLU A 14 9.84 11.22 -28.59
C GLU A 14 9.93 12.73 -28.83
N GLU A 15 11.17 13.19 -28.79
CA GLU A 15 11.81 14.33 -29.48
C GLU A 15 11.01 15.61 -29.75
N GLY A 16 11.26 16.63 -28.92
CA GLY A 16 11.13 18.03 -29.27
C GLY A 16 12.51 18.67 -29.40
N GLY A 17 13.00 18.85 -30.63
CA GLY A 17 14.25 19.53 -30.90
C GLY A 17 14.19 21.00 -30.50
N PHE A 18 15.17 21.46 -29.72
CA PHE A 18 15.41 22.88 -29.45
C PHE A 18 16.30 23.45 -30.53
N GLY A 19 15.78 24.50 -31.19
CA GLY A 19 16.47 25.28 -32.17
C GLY A 19 17.67 26.04 -31.59
N GLU A 20 18.71 26.04 -32.37
CA GLU A 20 19.97 26.78 -32.23
C GLU A 20 19.72 28.28 -32.27
N LEU A 21 20.09 29.00 -31.22
CA LEU A 21 20.35 30.44 -31.27
C LEU A 21 21.81 30.66 -30.90
N GLY A 22 22.59 31.00 -31.91
CA GLY A 22 23.96 31.39 -31.77
C GLY A 22 24.13 32.76 -31.06
N GLY A 23 25.13 32.83 -30.20
CA GLY A 23 25.60 34.05 -29.53
C GLY A 23 26.99 33.82 -28.97
N GLU A 24 28.00 34.34 -29.69
CA GLU A 24 29.40 34.36 -29.23
C GLU A 24 29.56 35.26 -28.01
N GLY A 25 30.25 34.80 -26.97
CA GLY A 25 30.69 35.62 -25.85
C GLY A 25 31.54 34.76 -24.89
N GLY A 26 32.87 34.94 -24.99
CA GLY A 26 33.85 34.25 -24.19
C GLY A 26 33.77 34.61 -22.70
N GLY A 27 33.99 33.61 -21.84
CA GLY A 27 34.13 33.73 -20.40
C GLY A 27 34.61 32.41 -19.84
N GLU A 28 35.75 32.45 -19.13
CA GLU A 28 36.46 31.31 -18.56
C GLU A 28 35.61 30.37 -17.73
N ALA A 29 35.78 29.08 -17.98
CA ALA A 29 35.14 28.00 -17.24
C ALA A 29 35.81 27.83 -15.87
N ILE A 30 35.07 28.01 -14.78
CA ILE A 30 35.41 27.52 -13.47
C ILE A 30 34.34 26.49 -13.06
N GLY A 31 34.80 25.25 -12.87
CA GLY A 31 34.25 24.34 -11.89
C GLY A 31 33.07 23.49 -12.29
N GLY A 32 33.35 22.22 -12.42
CA GLY A 32 32.53 21.06 -12.45
C GLY A 32 31.07 21.17 -12.04
N GLU A 33 30.20 21.15 -13.03
CA GLU A 33 28.80 20.72 -12.82
C GLU A 33 28.81 19.23 -12.51
N SER A 34 28.64 18.89 -11.23
CA SER A 34 28.19 17.55 -10.89
C SER A 34 26.75 17.45 -11.42
N SER A 35 26.58 16.87 -12.58
CA SER A 35 25.26 16.47 -13.08
C SER A 35 24.67 15.53 -12.02
N VAL A 36 23.72 16.04 -11.25
CA VAL A 36 22.87 15.18 -10.41
C VAL A 36 22.08 14.32 -11.40
N GLU A 37 22.56 13.10 -11.63
CA GLU A 37 21.79 12.13 -12.41
C GLU A 37 20.45 11.96 -11.72
N VAL A 38 19.40 12.49 -12.34
CA VAL A 38 18.02 12.23 -11.92
C VAL A 38 17.82 10.72 -12.07
N PRO A 39 17.51 9.99 -10.98
CA PRO A 39 17.36 8.54 -11.04
C PRO A 39 16.30 8.20 -12.08
N ARG A 40 16.69 7.43 -13.10
CA ARG A 40 15.78 6.95 -14.13
C ARG A 40 14.70 6.09 -13.50
N LEU A 41 13.44 6.35 -13.85
CA LEU A 41 12.32 5.46 -13.52
C LEU A 41 12.57 4.10 -14.21
N LYS A 42 12.59 3.02 -13.43
CA LYS A 42 12.76 1.66 -13.93
C LYS A 42 11.46 0.88 -13.77
N GLN A 43 10.93 0.38 -14.87
CA GLN A 43 9.82 -0.57 -14.85
C GLN A 43 10.33 -1.95 -14.45
N LEU A 44 9.71 -2.57 -13.44
CA LEU A 44 10.11 -3.88 -12.90
C LEU A 44 9.26 -5.02 -13.43
N THR A 45 8.06 -4.75 -13.92
CA THR A 45 7.12 -5.74 -14.49
C THR A 45 6.19 -5.06 -15.48
N GLU A 46 5.77 -5.79 -16.49
CA GLU A 46 4.76 -5.34 -17.48
C GLU A 46 3.34 -5.65 -17.00
N GLY A 47 3.19 -6.70 -16.18
CA GLY A 47 1.89 -7.16 -15.69
C GLY A 47 1.45 -6.45 -14.41
N PRO A 48 0.14 -6.48 -14.10
CA PRO A 48 -0.40 -5.92 -12.88
C PRO A 48 0.07 -6.70 -11.65
N VAL A 49 0.45 -5.98 -10.59
CA VAL A 49 0.95 -6.51 -9.32
C VAL A 49 -0.18 -6.52 -8.29
N ALA A 50 -0.34 -7.64 -7.56
CA ALA A 50 -1.30 -7.76 -6.47
C ALA A 50 -0.77 -7.18 -5.15
N GLY A 51 0.55 -7.09 -5.01
CA GLY A 51 1.24 -6.48 -3.88
C GLY A 51 2.73 -6.69 -3.96
N ALA A 52 3.48 -5.75 -3.36
CA ALA A 52 4.95 -5.77 -3.36
C ALA A 52 5.51 -5.31 -2.01
N VAL A 53 6.74 -5.70 -1.73
CA VAL A 53 7.52 -5.25 -0.57
C VAL A 53 8.93 -4.91 -0.98
N ILE A 54 9.46 -3.82 -0.41
CA ILE A 54 10.88 -3.47 -0.51
C ILE A 54 11.52 -3.74 0.84
N PHE A 55 12.61 -4.50 0.86
CA PHE A 55 13.34 -4.84 2.08
C PHE A 55 14.85 -4.88 1.81
N SER A 56 15.65 -5.05 2.86
CA SER A 56 17.09 -5.21 2.73
C SER A 56 17.50 -6.57 3.24
N ARG A 57 18.38 -7.26 2.49
CA ARG A 57 19.00 -8.54 2.87
C ARG A 57 20.46 -8.51 2.44
N ASP A 58 21.38 -8.82 3.36
CA ASP A 58 22.82 -8.85 3.12
C ASP A 58 23.38 -7.56 2.48
N GLY A 59 22.87 -6.40 2.93
CA GLY A 59 23.26 -5.09 2.44
C GLY A 59 22.65 -4.67 1.09
N LYS A 60 21.92 -5.55 0.43
CA LYS A 60 21.24 -5.29 -0.84
C LYS A 60 19.79 -4.87 -0.61
N VAL A 61 19.29 -3.96 -1.44
CA VAL A 61 17.87 -3.60 -1.48
C VAL A 61 17.17 -4.50 -2.49
N LEU A 62 16.18 -5.24 -2.01
CA LEU A 62 15.42 -6.21 -2.78
C LEU A 62 13.95 -5.84 -2.81
N ILE A 63 13.28 -6.24 -3.86
CA ILE A 63 11.85 -6.10 -4.05
C ILE A 63 11.29 -7.50 -4.31
N ARG A 64 10.28 -7.90 -3.53
CA ARG A 64 9.45 -9.06 -3.81
C ARG A 64 8.06 -8.59 -4.22
N TYR A 65 7.49 -9.22 -5.25
CA TYR A 65 6.13 -8.92 -5.69
C TYR A 65 5.39 -10.17 -6.12
N ALA A 66 4.06 -10.10 -6.08
CA ALA A 66 3.16 -11.12 -6.57
C ALA A 66 2.43 -10.60 -7.81
N GLU A 67 2.54 -11.32 -8.92
CA GLU A 67 1.83 -11.00 -10.15
C GLU A 67 0.34 -11.33 -9.99
N ARG A 68 -0.53 -10.40 -10.38
CA ARG A 68 -1.98 -10.54 -10.15
C ARG A 68 -2.60 -11.66 -10.98
N GLY A 69 -2.20 -11.80 -12.24
CA GLY A 69 -2.82 -12.73 -13.18
C GLY A 69 -2.51 -14.19 -12.88
N THR A 70 -1.27 -14.48 -12.56
CA THR A 70 -0.75 -15.86 -12.38
C THR A 70 -0.59 -16.25 -10.92
N GLY A 71 -0.39 -15.27 -10.03
CA GLY A 71 -0.02 -15.49 -8.64
C GLY A 71 1.45 -15.87 -8.44
N HIS A 72 2.25 -15.85 -9.48
CA HIS A 72 3.67 -16.13 -9.37
C HIS A 72 4.37 -15.07 -8.52
N LEU A 73 5.35 -15.49 -7.74
CA LEU A 73 6.17 -14.62 -6.92
C LEU A 73 7.52 -14.38 -7.58
N PHE A 74 7.98 -13.14 -7.51
CA PHE A 74 9.25 -12.71 -8.08
C PHE A 74 10.07 -11.94 -7.03
N GLU A 75 11.41 -12.01 -7.19
CA GLU A 75 12.37 -11.21 -6.47
C GLU A 75 13.29 -10.48 -7.45
N VAL A 76 13.59 -9.21 -7.20
CA VAL A 76 14.51 -8.40 -8.01
C VAL A 76 15.27 -7.44 -7.12
N GLY A 77 16.57 -7.30 -7.32
CA GLY A 77 17.36 -6.22 -6.77
C GLY A 77 17.11 -4.91 -7.52
N VAL A 78 17.29 -3.78 -6.85
CA VAL A 78 17.10 -2.47 -7.49
C VAL A 78 18.05 -2.26 -8.67
N ASP A 79 19.22 -2.90 -8.64
CA ASP A 79 20.26 -2.83 -9.67
C ASP A 79 20.20 -3.99 -10.67
N ASP A 80 19.37 -5.02 -10.41
CA ASP A 80 19.30 -6.20 -11.27
C ASP A 80 18.56 -5.90 -12.57
N ALA A 81 19.00 -6.47 -13.69
CA ALA A 81 18.36 -6.29 -14.99
C ALA A 81 17.00 -6.98 -15.08
N GLU A 82 16.88 -8.17 -14.47
CA GLU A 82 15.70 -9.03 -14.57
C GLU A 82 15.24 -9.51 -13.20
N ALA A 83 13.94 -9.79 -13.07
CA ALA A 83 13.36 -10.38 -11.90
C ALA A 83 13.51 -11.92 -11.92
N LYS A 84 13.98 -12.48 -10.80
CA LYS A 84 14.01 -13.94 -10.59
C LYS A 84 12.63 -14.38 -10.12
N ARG A 85 12.05 -15.39 -10.77
CA ARG A 85 10.86 -16.07 -10.30
C ARG A 85 11.22 -16.98 -9.12
N ILE A 86 10.50 -16.84 -8.00
CA ILE A 86 10.76 -17.56 -6.74
C ILE A 86 9.61 -18.50 -6.33
N SER A 87 8.56 -18.61 -7.16
CA SER A 87 7.48 -19.57 -6.99
C SER A 87 6.80 -19.82 -8.34
N ASN A 88 6.52 -21.09 -8.64
CA ASN A 88 5.72 -21.50 -9.80
C ASN A 88 4.27 -21.87 -9.43
N GLN A 89 3.89 -21.71 -8.17
CA GLN A 89 2.52 -22.01 -7.73
C GLN A 89 1.55 -21.01 -8.38
N THR A 90 0.67 -21.52 -9.22
CA THR A 90 -0.32 -20.69 -9.93
C THR A 90 -1.56 -20.50 -9.05
N ILE A 91 -1.88 -19.22 -8.78
CA ILE A 91 -3.09 -18.81 -8.08
C ILE A 91 -3.70 -17.69 -8.93
N PRO A 92 -4.61 -18.00 -9.85
CA PRO A 92 -5.14 -17.01 -10.78
C PRO A 92 -5.96 -15.95 -10.04
N GLU A 93 -5.96 -14.75 -10.59
CA GLU A 93 -6.81 -13.62 -10.17
C GLU A 93 -6.66 -13.24 -8.69
N ILE A 94 -5.42 -13.14 -8.21
CA ILE A 94 -5.17 -12.66 -6.84
C ILE A 94 -5.74 -11.23 -6.70
N GLY A 95 -6.61 -11.02 -5.71
CA GLY A 95 -7.14 -9.70 -5.37
C GLY A 95 -6.12 -8.83 -4.64
N GLU A 96 -5.40 -9.43 -3.68
CA GLU A 96 -4.47 -8.73 -2.80
C GLU A 96 -3.34 -9.68 -2.37
N ALA A 97 -2.12 -9.16 -2.32
CA ALA A 97 -0.96 -9.83 -1.76
C ALA A 97 -0.29 -8.93 -0.70
N LEU A 98 -0.34 -9.32 0.55
CA LEU A 98 0.27 -8.61 1.66
C LEU A 98 1.55 -9.30 2.10
N TRP A 99 2.68 -8.64 1.95
CA TRP A 99 3.99 -9.16 2.32
C TRP A 99 4.37 -8.82 3.76
N LYS A 100 5.10 -9.71 4.40
CA LYS A 100 5.83 -9.36 5.62
C LYS A 100 6.85 -8.26 5.31
N PRO A 101 7.11 -7.34 6.26
CA PRO A 101 8.05 -6.23 6.04
C PRO A 101 9.47 -6.63 5.64
N ASP A 102 9.91 -7.84 6.03
CA ASP A 102 11.20 -8.44 5.72
C ASP A 102 11.20 -9.32 4.45
N GLY A 103 10.05 -9.42 3.78
CA GLY A 103 9.88 -10.26 2.60
C GLY A 103 9.78 -11.77 2.88
N SER A 104 9.94 -12.24 4.11
CA SER A 104 10.00 -13.67 4.46
C SER A 104 8.66 -14.40 4.47
N GLY A 105 7.58 -13.74 4.08
CA GLY A 105 6.26 -14.35 4.00
C GLY A 105 5.25 -13.45 3.34
N ILE A 106 4.16 -14.05 2.91
CA ILE A 106 3.09 -13.40 2.17
C ILE A 106 1.73 -13.92 2.62
N ILE A 107 0.73 -13.02 2.66
CA ILE A 107 -0.67 -13.41 2.68
C ILE A 107 -1.25 -13.13 1.29
N VAL A 108 -1.84 -14.15 0.71
CA VAL A 108 -2.54 -14.06 -0.57
C VAL A 108 -4.04 -14.13 -0.32
N ARG A 109 -4.78 -13.23 -0.98
CA ARG A 109 -6.24 -13.15 -0.91
C ARG A 109 -6.82 -13.20 -2.31
N TYR A 110 -7.75 -14.11 -2.54
CA TYR A 110 -8.38 -14.32 -3.85
C TYR A 110 -9.86 -14.70 -3.70
N ALA A 111 -10.63 -14.37 -4.73
CA ALA A 111 -12.03 -14.75 -4.77
C ALA A 111 -12.16 -16.24 -5.12
N LYS A 112 -13.01 -16.94 -4.40
CA LYS A 112 -13.36 -18.35 -4.67
C LYS A 112 -14.87 -18.50 -4.69
N GLU A 113 -15.34 -19.41 -5.48
CA GLU A 113 -16.76 -19.74 -5.56
C GLU A 113 -16.98 -21.18 -5.09
N ALA A 114 -17.94 -21.38 -4.22
CA ALA A 114 -18.40 -22.69 -3.82
C ALA A 114 -19.93 -22.69 -3.71
N VAL A 115 -20.57 -23.63 -4.36
CA VAL A 115 -22.04 -23.79 -4.37
C VAL A 115 -22.78 -22.48 -4.69
N GLY A 116 -22.31 -21.74 -5.71
CA GLY A 116 -22.91 -20.47 -6.15
C GLY A 116 -22.68 -19.28 -5.22
N THR A 117 -21.89 -19.44 -4.16
CA THR A 117 -21.52 -18.36 -3.24
C THR A 117 -20.07 -17.97 -3.43
N LYS A 118 -19.83 -16.68 -3.74
CA LYS A 118 -18.48 -16.12 -3.80
C LYS A 118 -18.03 -15.70 -2.40
N TYR A 119 -16.81 -16.08 -2.04
CA TYR A 119 -16.16 -15.69 -0.80
C TYR A 119 -14.69 -15.39 -1.01
N LEU A 120 -14.10 -14.64 -0.08
CA LEU A 120 -12.68 -14.32 -0.11
C LEU A 120 -11.93 -15.36 0.69
N GLU A 121 -11.06 -16.11 0.03
CA GLU A 121 -10.14 -17.03 0.69
C GLU A 121 -8.80 -16.33 0.92
N SER A 122 -8.18 -16.61 2.06
CA SER A 122 -6.90 -16.02 2.45
C SER A 122 -6.00 -17.11 3.02
N PHE A 123 -4.73 -17.09 2.66
CA PHE A 123 -3.74 -17.97 3.28
C PHE A 123 -2.41 -17.22 3.49
N TYR A 124 -1.66 -17.64 4.48
CA TYR A 124 -0.27 -17.25 4.71
C TYR A 124 0.66 -18.31 4.12
N ALA A 125 1.75 -17.87 3.50
CA ALA A 125 2.86 -18.72 3.10
C ALA A 125 4.19 -18.09 3.51
N GLY A 126 5.09 -18.89 4.09
CA GLY A 126 6.48 -18.51 4.27
C GLY A 126 7.21 -18.51 2.94
N VAL A 127 8.06 -17.51 2.70
CA VAL A 127 8.90 -17.39 1.51
C VAL A 127 10.37 -17.36 1.94
N PRO A 128 11.11 -18.47 1.81
CA PRO A 128 12.52 -18.54 2.20
C PRO A 128 13.40 -17.48 1.52
N ALA A 129 14.55 -17.21 2.10
CA ALA A 129 15.52 -16.27 1.52
C ALA A 129 16.12 -16.80 0.20
N ASP A 130 16.30 -18.09 0.14
CA ASP A 130 16.84 -18.87 -0.98
C ASP A 130 15.75 -19.53 -1.83
N ALA A 131 14.49 -19.03 -1.75
CA ALA A 131 13.38 -19.57 -2.52
C ALA A 131 13.72 -19.67 -4.02
N GLU A 132 13.43 -20.82 -4.60
CA GLU A 132 13.67 -21.11 -6.00
C GLU A 132 12.37 -21.49 -6.73
N GLU A 133 12.39 -21.32 -8.03
CA GLU A 133 11.31 -21.79 -8.89
C GLU A 133 11.21 -23.33 -8.78
N GLY A 134 10.02 -23.81 -8.41
CA GLY A 134 9.76 -25.25 -8.28
C GLY A 134 9.53 -25.71 -6.84
N GLU A 135 9.96 -24.98 -5.85
CA GLU A 135 9.65 -25.30 -4.47
C GLU A 135 8.22 -24.88 -4.10
N PRO A 136 7.39 -25.81 -3.60
CA PRO A 136 6.02 -25.49 -3.21
C PRO A 136 6.00 -24.66 -1.92
N LEU A 137 5.31 -23.54 -1.93
CA LEU A 137 5.05 -22.74 -0.73
C LEU A 137 4.05 -23.51 0.16
N ARG A 138 4.39 -23.66 1.45
CA ARG A 138 3.47 -24.24 2.44
C ARG A 138 2.47 -23.17 2.87
N ALA A 139 1.19 -23.44 2.58
CA ALA A 139 0.10 -22.52 2.88
C ALA A 139 -0.60 -22.90 4.20
N THR A 140 -0.84 -21.88 5.04
CA THR A 140 -1.73 -21.94 6.20
C THR A 140 -2.95 -21.09 5.93
N PHE A 141 -4.14 -21.71 5.81
CA PHE A 141 -5.38 -20.99 5.53
C PHE A 141 -5.85 -20.20 6.75
N LEU A 142 -6.29 -18.99 6.48
CA LEU A 142 -6.89 -18.08 7.46
C LEU A 142 -8.43 -18.17 7.42
N PRO A 143 -9.14 -17.68 8.44
CA PRO A 143 -10.61 -17.64 8.44
C PRO A 143 -11.19 -16.89 7.22
N ARG A 144 -12.35 -17.33 6.74
CA ARG A 144 -12.99 -16.76 5.52
C ARG A 144 -13.67 -15.41 5.72
N ASN A 145 -13.98 -15.04 6.97
CA ASN A 145 -14.70 -13.82 7.31
C ASN A 145 -13.80 -12.62 7.62
N ILE A 146 -12.54 -12.66 7.15
CA ILE A 146 -11.59 -11.55 7.31
C ILE A 146 -11.93 -10.42 6.34
N ARG A 147 -12.17 -9.22 6.89
CA ARG A 147 -12.44 -7.99 6.12
C ARG A 147 -11.18 -7.23 5.75
N THR A 148 -10.28 -7.06 6.69
CA THR A 148 -8.99 -6.40 6.50
C THR A 148 -7.94 -7.06 7.37
N LEU A 149 -6.67 -6.88 6.99
CA LEU A 149 -5.54 -7.42 7.73
C LEU A 149 -4.30 -6.55 7.57
N ALA A 150 -3.39 -6.62 8.54
CA ALA A 150 -2.12 -5.91 8.51
C ALA A 150 -1.06 -6.69 9.30
N PHE A 151 0.17 -6.75 8.79
CA PHE A 151 1.30 -7.25 9.57
C PHE A 151 1.80 -6.21 10.56
N SER A 152 2.24 -6.67 11.72
CA SER A 152 3.07 -5.84 12.61
C SER A 152 4.35 -5.40 11.91
N PRO A 153 5.01 -4.31 12.36
CA PRO A 153 6.26 -3.84 11.77
C PRO A 153 7.38 -4.88 11.74
N THR A 154 7.35 -5.85 12.67
CA THR A 154 8.29 -6.98 12.71
C THR A 154 7.84 -8.18 11.86
N GLY A 155 6.59 -8.18 11.38
CA GLY A 155 6.01 -9.31 10.64
C GLY A 155 5.68 -10.54 11.49
N ASN A 156 5.92 -10.53 12.81
CA ASN A 156 5.71 -11.68 13.69
C ASN A 156 4.28 -11.81 14.21
N THR A 157 3.47 -10.80 14.02
CA THR A 157 2.05 -10.79 14.39
C THR A 157 1.25 -10.25 13.24
N LEU A 158 0.09 -10.83 13.03
CA LEU A 158 -0.93 -10.40 12.11
C LEU A 158 -2.11 -9.83 12.90
N PHE A 159 -2.56 -8.64 12.54
CA PHE A 159 -3.87 -8.14 12.90
C PHE A 159 -4.84 -8.45 11.78
N TYR A 160 -6.04 -8.90 12.11
CA TYR A 160 -7.15 -8.91 11.18
C TYR A 160 -8.48 -8.53 11.85
N LEU A 161 -9.36 -7.93 11.05
CA LEU A 161 -10.75 -7.68 11.43
C LEU A 161 -11.61 -8.81 10.87
N SER A 162 -12.22 -9.57 11.77
CA SER A 162 -13.14 -10.69 11.43
C SER A 162 -14.56 -10.20 11.57
N GLU A 163 -15.38 -10.40 10.54
CA GLU A 163 -16.80 -10.09 10.62
C GLU A 163 -17.47 -11.03 11.63
N ASN A 164 -18.29 -10.47 12.51
CA ASN A 164 -19.19 -11.17 13.42
C ASN A 164 -20.63 -10.69 13.21
N GLY A 165 -21.61 -11.29 13.88
CA GLY A 165 -23.03 -10.96 13.70
C GLY A 165 -23.43 -9.53 14.04
N SER A 166 -22.62 -8.78 14.80
CA SER A 166 -22.89 -7.41 15.28
C SER A 166 -21.93 -6.36 14.72
N GLY A 167 -20.92 -6.77 13.96
CA GLY A 167 -19.89 -5.86 13.43
C GLY A 167 -18.61 -6.58 13.11
N GLY A 168 -17.52 -6.21 13.77
CA GLY A 168 -16.20 -6.81 13.60
C GLY A 168 -15.44 -7.02 14.90
N SER A 169 -14.70 -8.11 14.96
CA SER A 169 -13.73 -8.42 16.03
C SER A 169 -12.32 -8.19 15.52
N GLY A 170 -11.56 -7.35 16.21
CA GLY A 170 -10.13 -7.16 15.98
C GLY A 170 -9.34 -8.28 16.66
N ILE A 171 -8.55 -9.01 15.87
CA ILE A 171 -7.85 -10.22 16.32
C ILE A 171 -6.37 -10.07 16.04
N LEU A 172 -5.55 -10.43 17.05
CA LEU A 172 -4.11 -10.61 16.92
C LEU A 172 -3.80 -12.11 16.85
N VAL A 173 -2.90 -12.50 15.93
CA VAL A 173 -2.53 -13.88 15.71
C VAL A 173 -1.11 -13.97 15.14
N ALA A 174 -0.38 -15.04 15.39
CA ALA A 174 0.83 -15.32 14.64
C ALA A 174 0.49 -15.67 13.17
N PRO A 175 1.35 -15.40 12.19
CA PRO A 175 1.06 -15.65 10.78
C PRO A 175 0.70 -17.11 10.48
N ASP A 176 1.24 -18.05 11.27
CA ASP A 176 0.93 -19.49 11.21
C ASP A 176 -0.43 -19.87 11.79
N GLY A 177 -1.23 -18.91 12.26
CA GLY A 177 -2.54 -19.13 12.87
C GLY A 177 -2.51 -19.43 14.37
N THR A 178 -1.33 -19.54 14.97
CA THR A 178 -1.17 -19.78 16.44
C THR A 178 -1.26 -18.48 17.24
N ARG A 179 -1.31 -18.57 18.58
CA ARG A 179 -1.31 -17.42 19.51
C ARG A 179 -2.41 -16.39 19.23
N LYS A 180 -3.59 -16.87 18.90
CA LYS A 180 -4.75 -16.05 18.61
C LYS A 180 -5.33 -15.41 19.87
N SER A 181 -5.59 -14.09 19.84
CA SER A 181 -6.27 -13.34 20.89
C SER A 181 -7.20 -12.28 20.30
N THR A 182 -8.36 -12.08 20.91
CA THR A 182 -9.27 -10.99 20.58
C THR A 182 -8.78 -9.73 21.27
N LEU A 183 -8.61 -8.65 20.51
CA LEU A 183 -8.16 -7.35 20.98
C LEU A 183 -9.35 -6.46 21.36
N PHE A 184 -10.40 -6.44 20.54
CA PHE A 184 -11.63 -5.67 20.74
C PHE A 184 -12.77 -6.20 19.87
N ASP A 185 -13.99 -5.79 20.21
CA ASP A 185 -15.18 -5.89 19.37
C ASP A 185 -15.73 -4.49 19.07
N LEU A 186 -16.24 -4.25 17.88
CA LEU A 186 -16.84 -2.97 17.49
C LEU A 186 -17.96 -3.15 16.45
N PRO A 187 -18.92 -2.22 16.38
CA PRO A 187 -20.08 -2.33 15.49
C PRO A 187 -19.75 -1.95 14.03
N LEU A 188 -18.46 -1.89 13.66
CA LEU A 188 -17.99 -1.57 12.31
C LEU A 188 -17.28 -2.78 11.72
N LYS A 189 -17.51 -3.06 10.45
CA LYS A 189 -16.89 -4.19 9.73
C LYS A 189 -16.08 -3.81 8.49
N ASP A 190 -16.35 -2.65 7.91
CA ASP A 190 -15.71 -2.18 6.70
C ASP A 190 -14.65 -1.13 7.03
N LEU A 191 -13.51 -1.60 7.51
CA LEU A 191 -12.36 -0.77 7.88
C LEU A 191 -11.14 -1.18 7.06
N ALA A 192 -10.26 -0.22 6.78
CA ALA A 192 -8.89 -0.47 6.34
C ALA A 192 -7.98 -0.50 7.57
N ALA A 193 -7.07 -1.46 7.64
CA ALA A 193 -6.12 -1.60 8.74
C ALA A 193 -4.70 -1.25 8.28
N PHE A 194 -3.98 -0.53 9.15
CA PHE A 194 -2.56 -0.19 8.99
C PHE A 194 -1.85 -0.48 10.31
N TRP A 195 -0.69 -1.09 10.24
CA TRP A 195 0.10 -1.38 11.44
C TRP A 195 1.54 -0.87 11.31
N PRO A 196 1.77 0.45 11.36
CA PRO A 196 3.09 1.03 11.14
C PRO A 196 4.02 1.00 12.34
N VAL A 197 3.49 0.82 13.57
CA VAL A 197 4.23 0.86 14.85
C VAL A 197 3.74 -0.24 15.79
N ASN A 198 4.65 -0.85 16.57
CA ASN A 198 4.38 -2.08 17.31
C ASN A 198 3.20 -2.03 18.27
N ASP A 199 2.97 -0.90 18.92
CA ASP A 199 1.97 -0.73 19.98
C ASP A 199 0.60 -0.24 19.49
N THR A 200 0.46 0.04 18.18
CA THR A 200 -0.75 0.71 17.67
C THR A 200 -1.13 0.23 16.28
N VAL A 201 -2.34 -0.31 16.15
CA VAL A 201 -3.02 -0.54 14.87
C VAL A 201 -3.89 0.66 14.55
N PHE A 202 -3.81 1.15 13.31
CA PHE A 202 -4.70 2.20 12.82
C PHE A 202 -5.82 1.57 12.00
N LEU A 203 -7.04 2.08 12.19
CA LEU A 203 -8.24 1.65 11.51
C LEU A 203 -8.93 2.85 10.89
N ALA A 204 -9.11 2.84 9.59
CA ALA A 204 -9.85 3.88 8.88
C ALA A 204 -11.14 3.29 8.29
N THR A 205 -12.24 4.01 8.41
CA THR A 205 -13.45 3.67 7.65
C THR A 205 -13.14 3.75 6.16
N ARG A 206 -13.77 2.92 5.36
CA ARG A 206 -13.63 3.05 3.90
C ARG A 206 -14.26 4.35 3.45
N ALA A 207 -13.55 5.03 2.52
CA ALA A 207 -14.04 6.27 1.95
C ALA A 207 -15.41 6.05 1.27
N ALA A 208 -16.36 6.92 1.61
CA ALA A 208 -17.67 6.96 0.98
C ALA A 208 -18.08 8.41 0.78
N VAL A 209 -18.54 8.73 -0.42
CA VAL A 209 -18.94 10.08 -0.80
C VAL A 209 -20.04 10.57 0.13
N GLY A 210 -19.87 11.79 0.65
CA GLY A 210 -20.84 12.42 1.55
C GLY A 210 -20.92 11.85 2.97
N ALA A 211 -20.28 10.71 3.26
CA ALA A 211 -20.25 10.15 4.60
C ALA A 211 -19.05 10.66 5.42
N ILE A 212 -19.24 10.84 6.70
CA ILE A 212 -18.14 11.14 7.63
C ILE A 212 -17.41 9.83 7.90
N GLY A 213 -16.15 9.78 7.49
CA GLY A 213 -15.23 8.72 7.85
C GLY A 213 -14.42 9.04 9.10
N HIS A 214 -13.83 8.01 9.69
CA HIS A 214 -13.08 8.07 10.93
C HIS A 214 -11.74 7.38 10.79
N LEU A 215 -10.70 7.95 11.39
CA LEU A 215 -9.42 7.30 11.61
C LEU A 215 -9.22 7.08 13.11
N PHE A 216 -9.03 5.84 13.50
CA PHE A 216 -8.75 5.42 14.86
C PHE A 216 -7.32 4.89 14.99
N ALA A 217 -6.67 5.18 16.13
CA ALA A 217 -5.49 4.48 16.62
C ALA A 217 -5.91 3.57 17.77
N VAL A 218 -5.63 2.27 17.65
CA VAL A 218 -6.02 1.27 18.64
C VAL A 218 -4.78 0.66 19.27
N ARG A 219 -4.65 0.74 20.58
CA ARG A 219 -3.51 0.17 21.31
C ARG A 219 -3.56 -1.35 21.30
N THR A 220 -2.46 -2.00 20.92
CA THR A 220 -2.38 -3.47 20.82
C THR A 220 -2.38 -4.17 22.18
N GLN A 221 -2.11 -3.45 23.27
CA GLN A 221 -2.08 -4.02 24.62
C GLN A 221 -3.48 -4.22 25.22
N ASN A 222 -4.42 -3.35 24.91
CA ASN A 222 -5.72 -3.32 25.59
C ASN A 222 -6.91 -3.01 24.68
N GLY A 223 -6.70 -2.86 23.37
CA GLY A 223 -7.76 -2.55 22.42
C GLY A 223 -8.37 -1.14 22.53
N SER A 224 -7.78 -0.26 23.35
CA SER A 224 -8.33 1.10 23.55
C SER A 224 -8.22 1.94 22.29
N PRO A 225 -9.33 2.44 21.70
CA PRO A 225 -9.32 3.30 20.54
C PRO A 225 -9.10 4.77 20.92
N GLN A 226 -8.36 5.48 20.08
CA GLN A 226 -8.25 6.94 20.08
C GLN A 226 -8.67 7.44 18.71
N THR A 227 -9.62 8.37 18.63
CA THR A 227 -9.95 9.03 17.37
C THR A 227 -8.85 10.02 16.99
N ILE A 228 -8.32 9.88 15.78
CA ILE A 228 -7.26 10.75 15.23
C ILE A 228 -7.84 11.80 14.31
N ALA A 229 -8.79 11.43 13.46
CA ALA A 229 -9.43 12.34 12.51
C ALA A 229 -10.84 11.88 12.16
N ASN A 230 -11.66 12.87 11.80
CA ASN A 230 -12.97 12.68 11.18
C ASN A 230 -13.05 13.62 9.98
N ALA A 231 -13.45 13.10 8.82
CA ALA A 231 -13.61 13.91 7.61
C ALA A 231 -14.62 13.28 6.65
N ARG A 232 -15.25 14.08 5.79
CA ARG A 232 -16.09 13.56 4.70
C ARG A 232 -15.21 12.84 3.67
N GLY A 233 -15.63 11.67 3.19
CA GLY A 233 -14.88 10.90 2.21
C GLY A 233 -13.45 10.55 2.66
N LEU A 234 -13.25 10.34 3.97
CA LEU A 234 -11.94 10.17 4.60
C LEU A 234 -11.14 9.06 3.93
N THR A 235 -9.91 9.41 3.49
CA THR A 235 -8.82 8.47 3.23
C THR A 235 -7.70 8.72 4.22
N ALA A 236 -6.92 7.70 4.59
CA ALA A 236 -5.90 7.87 5.61
C ALA A 236 -4.65 7.04 5.34
N LEU A 237 -3.49 7.61 5.65
CA LEU A 237 -2.20 6.92 5.58
C LEU A 237 -1.33 7.30 6.80
N PRO A 238 -1.35 6.48 7.87
CA PRO A 238 -0.48 6.69 9.04
C PRO A 238 1.00 6.53 8.66
N ASN A 239 1.86 7.36 9.27
CA ASN A 239 3.29 7.27 9.06
C ASN A 239 3.93 6.13 9.87
N ARG A 240 5.18 5.78 9.54
CA ARG A 240 5.91 4.68 10.17
C ARG A 240 6.25 4.87 11.65
N THR A 241 6.10 6.08 12.18
CA THR A 241 6.28 6.34 13.62
C THR A 241 4.96 6.30 14.38
N GLY A 242 3.84 6.25 13.67
CA GLY A 242 2.51 6.36 14.26
C GLY A 242 2.20 7.73 14.88
N ALA A 243 3.09 8.71 14.71
CA ALA A 243 2.92 10.06 15.26
C ALA A 243 2.07 10.96 14.35
N PHE A 244 2.10 10.72 13.06
CA PHE A 244 1.38 11.49 12.05
C PHE A 244 0.56 10.59 11.13
N ALA A 245 -0.51 11.13 10.56
CA ALA A 245 -1.25 10.53 9.47
C ALA A 245 -1.57 11.58 8.42
N LEU A 246 -1.42 11.21 7.14
CA LEU A 246 -2.05 11.94 6.05
C LEU A 246 -3.54 11.60 6.05
N VAL A 247 -4.38 12.61 5.94
CA VAL A 247 -5.84 12.47 5.87
C VAL A 247 -6.32 13.25 4.65
N GLY A 248 -6.92 12.53 3.72
CA GLY A 248 -7.65 13.11 2.60
C GLY A 248 -9.12 13.28 2.96
N SER A 249 -9.73 14.34 2.49
CA SER A 249 -11.15 14.63 2.64
C SER A 249 -11.77 15.09 1.34
N SER A 250 -13.08 14.85 1.18
CA SER A 250 -13.84 15.47 0.11
C SER A 250 -14.34 16.84 0.57
N GLU A 251 -14.33 17.81 -0.37
CA GLU A 251 -14.82 19.15 -0.15
C GLU A 251 -16.21 19.33 -0.78
N GLU A 252 -16.97 20.31 -0.29
CA GLU A 252 -18.23 20.71 -0.91
C GLU A 252 -17.95 21.27 -2.32
N GLY A 253 -18.66 20.73 -3.32
CA GLY A 253 -18.41 21.07 -4.73
C GLY A 253 -17.52 20.11 -5.49
N GLY A 254 -17.11 18.97 -4.89
CA GLY A 254 -16.42 17.87 -5.59
C GLY A 254 -14.91 17.97 -5.59
N GLY A 255 -14.31 18.80 -4.75
CA GLY A 255 -12.88 18.86 -4.51
C GLY A 255 -12.39 17.80 -3.51
N VAL A 256 -11.06 17.63 -3.45
CA VAL A 256 -10.38 16.86 -2.41
C VAL A 256 -9.26 17.70 -1.81
N ALA A 257 -9.06 17.54 -0.50
CA ALA A 257 -7.98 18.20 0.23
C ALA A 257 -7.17 17.18 1.02
N LEU A 258 -5.88 17.42 1.14
CA LEU A 258 -4.96 16.62 1.94
C LEU A 258 -4.46 17.43 3.14
N SER A 259 -4.50 16.83 4.31
CA SER A 259 -3.98 17.38 5.56
C SER A 259 -3.08 16.39 6.29
N ILE A 260 -2.19 16.89 7.15
CA ILE A 260 -1.43 16.07 8.08
C ILE A 260 -2.01 16.23 9.49
N HIS A 261 -2.29 15.11 10.14
CA HIS A 261 -2.81 15.06 11.50
C HIS A 261 -1.74 14.54 12.45
N SER A 262 -1.52 15.23 13.56
CA SER A 262 -0.63 14.80 14.64
C SER A 262 -1.43 14.04 15.70
N ARG A 263 -1.06 12.77 15.93
CA ARG A 263 -1.64 11.98 17.02
C ARG A 263 -1.24 12.49 18.39
N ILE A 264 -0.09 13.14 18.49
CA ILE A 264 0.46 13.60 19.77
C ILE A 264 -0.21 14.89 20.23
N THR A 265 -0.34 15.87 19.33
CA THR A 265 -0.89 17.19 19.66
C THR A 265 -2.38 17.30 19.34
N GLY A 266 -2.94 16.39 18.56
CA GLY A 266 -4.30 16.48 18.03
C GLY A 266 -4.48 17.56 16.96
N SER A 267 -3.40 18.21 16.51
CA SER A 267 -3.47 19.26 15.49
C SER A 267 -3.61 18.68 14.09
N ALA A 268 -4.28 19.43 13.22
CA ALA A 268 -4.39 19.17 11.78
C ALA A 268 -3.83 20.36 11.01
N THR A 269 -3.00 20.10 10.01
CA THR A 269 -2.40 21.13 9.15
C THR A 269 -2.72 20.82 7.69
N PRO A 270 -3.45 21.69 6.96
CA PRO A 270 -3.69 21.54 5.54
C PRO A 270 -2.37 21.60 4.75
N LEU A 271 -2.25 20.78 3.70
CA LEU A 271 -1.06 20.73 2.84
C LEU A 271 -1.22 21.50 1.53
N GLY A 272 -2.43 22.00 1.22
CA GLY A 272 -2.70 22.69 -0.04
C GLY A 272 -2.60 21.80 -1.29
N LEU A 273 -2.74 20.48 -1.12
CA LEU A 273 -2.66 19.50 -2.19
C LEU A 273 -4.04 18.91 -2.49
N ALA A 274 -4.43 18.92 -3.76
CA ALA A 274 -5.68 18.33 -4.24
C ALA A 274 -5.46 16.85 -4.59
N THR A 275 -5.29 16.01 -3.57
CA THR A 275 -5.10 14.56 -3.71
C THR A 275 -5.63 13.81 -2.48
N VAL A 276 -5.71 12.49 -2.57
CA VAL A 276 -6.14 11.60 -1.49
C VAL A 276 -4.96 10.88 -0.86
N ALA A 277 -5.07 10.47 0.40
CA ALA A 277 -3.98 9.83 1.13
C ALA A 277 -3.50 8.51 0.46
N ASP A 278 -4.37 7.81 -0.26
CA ASP A 278 -4.05 6.57 -0.99
C ASP A 278 -3.10 6.78 -2.19
N LYS A 279 -2.93 8.03 -2.64
CA LYS A 279 -1.96 8.41 -3.69
C LYS A 279 -0.62 8.88 -3.11
N CYS A 280 -0.41 8.68 -1.82
CA CYS A 280 0.81 9.07 -1.10
C CYS A 280 1.57 7.85 -0.59
N ALA A 281 2.86 8.04 -0.34
CA ALA A 281 3.72 7.07 0.32
C ALA A 281 4.66 7.78 1.30
N TRP A 282 4.83 7.23 2.50
CA TRP A 282 5.82 7.73 3.47
C TRP A 282 7.23 7.24 3.15
N GLY A 283 8.19 8.13 3.27
CA GLY A 283 9.61 7.82 3.10
C GLY A 283 10.09 6.77 4.11
N LYS A 284 10.99 5.88 3.66
CA LYS A 284 11.60 4.89 4.56
C LYS A 284 12.74 5.48 5.38
N ARG A 285 13.58 6.33 4.77
CA ARG A 285 14.73 6.97 5.45
C ARG A 285 14.30 8.17 6.26
N VAL A 286 13.56 9.09 5.66
CA VAL A 286 13.01 10.26 6.35
C VAL A 286 11.54 10.00 6.63
N ARG A 287 11.25 9.53 7.85
CA ARG A 287 9.91 9.04 8.26
C ARG A 287 8.84 10.12 8.33
N THR A 288 9.22 11.39 8.21
CA THR A 288 8.34 12.56 8.18
C THR A 288 8.15 13.14 6.78
N THR A 289 8.82 12.58 5.77
CA THR A 289 8.63 12.98 4.36
C THR A 289 7.61 12.07 3.70
N ALA A 290 6.65 12.64 3.01
CA ALA A 290 5.69 11.93 2.17
C ALA A 290 5.82 12.36 0.72
N TYR A 291 5.61 11.44 -0.19
CA TYR A 291 5.55 11.64 -1.63
C TYR A 291 4.13 11.37 -2.08
N CYS A 292 3.52 12.31 -2.78
CA CYS A 292 2.15 12.19 -3.24
C CYS A 292 2.06 12.43 -4.75
N ALA A 293 1.29 11.59 -5.42
CA ALA A 293 0.85 11.88 -6.78
C ALA A 293 -0.30 12.89 -6.70
N VAL A 294 -0.15 14.01 -7.39
CA VAL A 294 -1.15 15.08 -7.47
C VAL A 294 -1.54 15.21 -8.93
N PRO A 295 -2.83 15.11 -9.29
CA PRO A 295 -3.26 15.32 -10.67
C PRO A 295 -3.15 16.80 -11.07
N ASP A 296 -2.79 17.07 -12.31
CA ASP A 296 -2.73 18.44 -12.84
C ASP A 296 -4.11 19.11 -12.87
N ALA A 297 -5.16 18.31 -13.08
CA ALA A 297 -6.55 18.75 -12.97
C ALA A 297 -7.42 17.62 -12.44
N LEU A 298 -8.37 17.93 -11.56
CA LEU A 298 -9.39 16.96 -11.11
C LEU A 298 -10.43 16.80 -12.22
N PRO A 299 -10.79 15.56 -12.62
CA PRO A 299 -11.87 15.33 -13.55
C PRO A 299 -13.19 15.90 -12.99
N THR A 300 -13.97 16.57 -13.83
CA THR A 300 -15.29 17.10 -13.43
C THR A 300 -16.19 15.94 -12.98
N GLY A 301 -16.70 15.99 -11.76
CA GLY A 301 -17.59 14.96 -11.22
C GLY A 301 -16.89 13.68 -10.73
N ALA A 302 -15.57 13.64 -10.66
CA ALA A 302 -14.80 12.44 -10.25
C ALA A 302 -15.04 11.99 -8.80
N PHE A 303 -15.68 12.81 -7.97
CA PHE A 303 -15.92 12.57 -6.54
C PHE A 303 -17.34 12.90 -6.09
N LEU A 304 -18.30 12.73 -6.99
CA LEU A 304 -19.73 12.82 -6.67
C LEU A 304 -20.29 11.47 -6.27
#